data_56aeb29af23efe0f6cffca8bddc46941
#
_entry.id   56aeb29af23efe0f6cffca8bddc46941
#
_cell.length_a   1.000
_cell.length_b   1.000
_cell.length_c   1.000
_cell.angle_alpha   90.00
_cell.angle_beta   90.00
_cell.angle_gamma   90.00
#
_symmetry.space_group_name_H-M   'P 1'
#
loop_
_entity.id
_entity.type
_entity.pdbx_description
1 polymer ?
#
loop_
_entity_poly.entity_id
_entity_poly.type
_entity_poly.pdbx_seq_one_letter_code
_entity_poly.pdbx_strand_id
1 'polypeptide(L)'
;MRGGATEPGPMERVRALCLALPEAFELETWDHPTFRVGGGRGKIFCTSAADGSTLTVKAEPAEREALLAQGDPFYVPPYVGGKGWVGVRADHRRTEWEEIAELIATSYCLIAPKRLARSVTSPPSLDG
;
A
#
# COMPACT_ATOMS: atom_id res chain seq x y z
N MET A 1 14.57 -28.45 -0.01
CA MET A 1 14.37 -27.91 -0.07
C MET A 1 14.36 -27.29 0.01
N ARG A 2 14.32 -26.90 -0.16
CA ARG A 2 14.21 -26.19 -0.18
C ARG A 2 13.89 -25.49 0.11
N GLY A 3 13.84 -25.39 -0.05
CA GLY A 3 13.52 -24.77 0.00
C GLY A 3 13.29 -24.03 0.43
N GLY A 4 13.31 -24.05 0.71
CA GLY A 4 12.90 -23.30 1.06
C GLY A 4 12.93 -22.11 1.24
N ALA A 5 13.61 -21.77 1.36
CA ALA A 5 13.73 -20.59 1.48
C ALA A 5 13.05 -19.93 0.64
N THR A 6 12.06 -19.92 0.74
CA THR A 6 11.36 -19.33 -0.14
C THR A 6 11.20 -17.93 0.10
N GLU A 7 11.14 -17.18 -0.90
CA GLU A 7 10.86 -15.80 -0.79
C GLU A 7 9.44 -15.59 -0.40
N PRO A 8 9.12 -14.53 0.37
CA PRO A 8 7.73 -14.25 0.73
C PRO A 8 6.91 -13.96 -0.51
N GLY A 9 5.69 -14.39 -0.50
CA GLY A 9 4.76 -14.08 -1.59
C GLY A 9 4.27 -12.66 -1.50
N PRO A 10 3.52 -12.23 -2.53
CA PRO A 10 3.04 -10.85 -2.55
C PRO A 10 2.19 -10.48 -1.35
N MET A 11 1.30 -11.36 -0.92
CA MET A 11 0.45 -11.03 0.21
C MET A 11 1.26 -10.86 1.48
N GLU A 12 2.27 -11.71 1.67
CA GLU A 12 3.11 -11.60 2.84
C GLU A 12 3.89 -10.30 2.84
N ARG A 13 4.35 -9.88 1.65
CA ARG A 13 5.08 -8.62 1.55
C ARG A 13 4.19 -7.42 1.80
N VAL A 14 3.00 -7.39 1.23
CA VAL A 14 2.07 -6.29 1.46
C VAL A 14 1.73 -6.20 2.93
N ARG A 15 1.44 -7.35 3.54
CA ARG A 15 1.07 -7.36 4.96
C ARG A 15 2.21 -6.85 5.82
N ALA A 16 3.43 -7.29 5.53
CA ALA A 16 4.57 -6.86 6.31
C ALA A 16 4.80 -5.36 6.20
N LEU A 17 4.67 -4.82 4.99
CA LEU A 17 4.88 -3.39 4.81
C LEU A 17 3.81 -2.57 5.52
N CYS A 18 2.55 -2.98 5.41
CA CYS A 18 1.47 -2.23 6.02
C CYS A 18 1.50 -2.31 7.54
N LEU A 19 1.76 -3.50 8.07
CA LEU A 19 1.69 -3.67 9.52
C LEU A 19 2.92 -3.17 10.23
N ALA A 20 3.98 -2.84 9.49
CA ALA A 20 5.13 -2.19 10.09
C ALA A 20 4.87 -0.72 10.42
N LEU A 21 3.81 -0.14 9.88
CA LEU A 21 3.51 1.26 10.13
C LEU A 21 2.83 1.43 11.48
N PRO A 22 3.04 2.58 12.15
CA PRO A 22 2.56 2.72 13.52
C PRO A 22 1.04 2.57 13.65
N GLU A 23 0.64 1.72 14.58
CA GLU A 23 -0.77 1.49 14.91
C GLU A 23 -1.61 1.00 13.74
N ALA A 24 -0.97 0.48 12.71
CA ALA A 24 -1.70 -0.09 11.59
C ALA A 24 -2.25 -1.46 11.97
N PHE A 25 -3.40 -1.79 11.42
CA PHE A 25 -4.00 -3.10 11.67
C PHE A 25 -4.74 -3.56 10.42
N GLU A 26 -5.02 -4.84 10.39
CA GLU A 26 -5.64 -5.46 9.23
C GLU A 26 -7.06 -5.88 9.58
N LEU A 27 -8.01 -5.60 8.69
CA LEU A 27 -9.37 -6.11 8.78
C LEU A 27 -9.74 -6.70 7.45
N GLU A 28 -10.39 -7.85 7.48
CA GLU A 28 -10.90 -8.41 6.24
C GLU A 28 -12.24 -7.79 5.94
N THR A 29 -12.43 -7.33 4.71
CA THR A 29 -13.65 -6.68 4.29
C THR A 29 -13.99 -7.22 2.92
N TRP A 30 -15.18 -7.76 2.77
CA TRP A 30 -15.63 -8.36 1.49
C TRP A 30 -14.60 -9.34 0.95
N ASP A 31 -14.11 -10.20 1.85
CA ASP A 31 -13.22 -11.30 1.46
C ASP A 31 -11.84 -10.86 1.01
N HIS A 32 -11.43 -9.66 1.31
CA HIS A 32 -10.05 -9.29 1.03
C HIS A 32 -9.51 -8.41 2.16
N PRO A 33 -8.19 -8.38 2.32
CA PRO A 33 -7.60 -7.61 3.42
C PRO A 33 -7.69 -6.12 3.19
N THR A 34 -7.98 -5.39 4.24
CA THR A 34 -7.82 -3.95 4.24
C THR A 34 -6.91 -3.59 5.39
N PHE A 35 -6.06 -2.60 5.16
CA PHE A 35 -5.12 -2.14 6.18
C PHE A 35 -5.52 -0.74 6.60
N ARG A 36 -5.65 -0.55 7.91
CA ARG A 36 -6.28 0.62 8.47
C ARG A 36 -5.45 1.21 9.59
N VAL A 37 -5.75 2.45 9.92
CA VAL A 37 -5.09 3.16 11.01
C VAL A 37 -6.12 4.09 11.65
N GLY A 38 -5.97 4.32 12.95
CA GLY A 38 -6.86 5.22 13.67
C GLY A 38 -7.80 4.44 14.56
N GLY A 39 -8.57 5.16 15.36
CA GLY A 39 -9.44 4.53 16.33
C GLY A 39 -10.64 3.85 15.73
N GLY A 40 -11.28 3.00 16.50
CA GLY A 40 -12.45 2.26 16.05
C GLY A 40 -12.09 1.33 14.94
N ARG A 41 -12.88 1.35 13.88
CA ARG A 41 -12.56 0.53 12.72
C ARG A 41 -11.46 1.14 11.85
N GLY A 42 -11.02 2.33 12.19
CA GLY A 42 -9.94 2.97 11.47
C GLY A 42 -10.32 3.43 10.08
N LYS A 43 -9.35 4.05 9.41
CA LYS A 43 -9.52 4.44 8.02
C LYS A 43 -8.59 3.62 7.18
N ILE A 44 -9.07 3.22 6.00
CA ILE A 44 -8.29 2.36 5.12
C ILE A 44 -7.20 3.18 4.44
N PHE A 45 -5.96 2.70 4.48
CA PHE A 45 -4.88 3.30 3.72
C PHE A 45 -4.35 2.36 2.64
N CYS A 46 -4.73 1.09 2.67
CA CYS A 46 -4.29 0.14 1.65
C CYS A 46 -5.28 -1.01 1.62
N THR A 47 -5.63 -1.47 0.43
CA THR A 47 -6.38 -2.72 0.30
C THR A 47 -5.57 -3.64 -0.58
N SER A 48 -5.89 -4.93 -0.53
CA SER A 48 -5.17 -5.92 -1.31
C SER A 48 -6.14 -6.97 -1.79
N ALA A 49 -5.87 -7.54 -2.95
CA ALA A 49 -6.55 -8.76 -3.33
C ALA A 49 -6.17 -9.86 -2.35
N ALA A 50 -6.98 -10.91 -2.28
CA ALA A 50 -6.77 -11.95 -1.29
C ALA A 50 -5.39 -12.60 -1.44
N ASP A 51 -4.87 -12.67 -2.64
CA ASP A 51 -3.57 -13.29 -2.88
C ASP A 51 -2.44 -12.28 -2.98
N GLY A 52 -2.73 -11.00 -2.80
CA GLY A 52 -1.67 -9.98 -2.86
C GLY A 52 -1.28 -9.56 -4.26
N SER A 53 -1.98 -10.05 -5.28
CA SER A 53 -1.58 -9.76 -6.65
C SER A 53 -1.83 -8.31 -7.04
N THR A 54 -2.78 -7.66 -6.41
CA THR A 54 -3.03 -6.24 -6.63
C THR A 54 -3.26 -5.57 -5.31
N LEU A 55 -2.97 -4.27 -5.26
CA LEU A 55 -3.27 -3.49 -4.06
C LEU A 55 -3.70 -2.10 -4.49
N THR A 56 -4.36 -1.38 -3.60
CA THR A 56 -4.72 0.01 -3.85
C THR A 56 -4.17 0.87 -2.73
N VAL A 57 -3.71 2.05 -3.11
CA VAL A 57 -3.21 3.04 -2.17
C VAL A 57 -3.73 4.40 -2.58
N LYS A 58 -3.73 5.34 -1.64
CA LYS A 58 -4.14 6.69 -1.96
C LYS A 58 -2.92 7.52 -2.31
N ALA A 59 -3.07 8.44 -3.26
CA ALA A 59 -1.99 9.31 -3.67
C ALA A 59 -2.54 10.71 -3.86
N GLU A 60 -1.66 11.70 -3.76
CA GLU A 60 -2.07 13.06 -4.05
C GLU A 60 -2.35 13.20 -5.53
N PRO A 61 -3.18 14.18 -5.91
CA PRO A 61 -3.67 14.22 -7.31
C PRO A 61 -2.55 14.25 -8.34
N ALA A 62 -1.51 15.02 -8.12
CA ALA A 62 -0.44 15.10 -9.11
C ALA A 62 0.32 13.79 -9.19
N GLU A 63 0.57 13.16 -8.06
CA GLU A 63 1.27 11.89 -8.07
C GLU A 63 0.42 10.81 -8.69
N ARG A 64 -0.87 10.80 -8.38
CA ARG A 64 -1.78 9.83 -8.97
C ARG A 64 -1.78 9.94 -10.48
N GLU A 65 -1.84 11.17 -10.98
CA GLU A 65 -1.84 11.37 -12.40
C GLU A 65 -0.56 10.87 -13.04
N ALA A 66 0.57 11.15 -12.40
CA ALA A 66 1.85 10.71 -12.93
C ALA A 66 1.97 9.19 -12.95
N LEU A 67 1.49 8.53 -11.91
CA LEU A 67 1.54 7.08 -11.86
C LEU A 67 0.66 6.47 -12.93
N LEU A 68 -0.57 6.97 -13.05
CA LEU A 68 -1.48 6.41 -14.04
C LEU A 68 -0.99 6.64 -15.46
N ALA A 69 -0.28 7.74 -15.69
CA ALA A 69 0.26 8.01 -17.01
C ALA A 69 1.32 7.00 -17.43
N GLN A 70 1.93 6.33 -16.46
CA GLN A 70 2.93 5.30 -16.80
C GLN A 70 2.29 4.02 -17.33
N GLY A 71 1.01 3.81 -17.08
CA GLY A 71 0.39 2.54 -17.42
C GLY A 71 0.84 1.46 -16.46
N ASP A 72 0.76 0.20 -16.87
CA ASP A 72 1.13 -0.90 -15.98
C ASP A 72 2.45 -0.63 -15.30
N PRO A 73 2.58 -0.94 -14.05
CA PRO A 73 1.63 -1.72 -13.23
C PRO A 73 0.54 -0.91 -12.55
N PHE A 74 0.35 0.35 -12.91
CA PHE A 74 -0.63 1.22 -12.27
C PHE A 74 -1.91 1.26 -13.08
N TYR A 75 -3.05 1.35 -12.37
CA TYR A 75 -4.34 1.38 -13.04
C TYR A 75 -5.37 2.07 -12.14
N VAL A 76 -6.50 2.42 -12.72
CA VAL A 76 -7.59 3.04 -11.95
C VAL A 76 -8.40 1.92 -11.31
N PRO A 77 -8.41 1.83 -9.99
CA PRO A 77 -9.16 0.75 -9.36
C PRO A 77 -10.65 0.99 -9.47
N PRO A 78 -11.42 -0.08 -9.65
CA PRO A 78 -12.87 0.08 -9.74
C PRO A 78 -13.42 0.56 -8.41
N TYR A 79 -14.55 1.22 -8.46
CA TYR A 79 -15.32 1.66 -7.31
C TYR A 79 -14.71 2.82 -6.54
N VAL A 80 -13.40 2.90 -6.41
CA VAL A 80 -12.79 3.98 -5.63
C VAL A 80 -11.87 4.84 -6.45
N GLY A 81 -11.74 4.57 -7.74
CA GLY A 81 -10.77 5.28 -8.55
C GLY A 81 -10.95 6.77 -8.60
N GLY A 82 -12.18 7.27 -8.43
CA GLY A 82 -12.41 8.69 -8.47
C GLY A 82 -12.11 9.42 -7.19
N LYS A 83 -11.59 8.73 -6.19
CA LYS A 83 -11.36 9.33 -4.87
C LYS A 83 -9.90 9.37 -4.49
N GLY A 84 -9.03 9.42 -5.47
CA GLY A 84 -7.60 9.54 -5.19
C GLY A 84 -6.88 8.22 -5.04
N TRP A 85 -7.51 7.11 -5.35
CA TRP A 85 -6.91 5.80 -5.19
C TRP A 85 -6.24 5.33 -6.48
N VAL A 86 -5.16 4.59 -6.33
CA VAL A 86 -4.41 4.03 -7.45
C VAL A 86 -4.26 2.54 -7.20
N GLY A 87 -4.51 1.75 -8.24
CA GLY A 87 -4.27 0.33 -8.16
C GLY A 87 -2.87 0.00 -8.65
N VAL A 88 -2.27 -1.02 -8.05
CA VAL A 88 -0.92 -1.46 -8.40
C VAL A 88 -0.95 -2.97 -8.57
N ARG A 89 -0.43 -3.45 -9.69
CA ARG A 89 -0.30 -4.89 -9.88
C ARG A 89 1.01 -5.34 -9.26
N ALA A 90 0.93 -5.93 -8.09
CA ALA A 90 2.13 -6.29 -7.35
C ALA A 90 2.90 -7.39 -8.02
N ASP A 91 2.24 -8.22 -8.84
CA ASP A 91 2.87 -9.32 -9.51
C ASP A 91 3.35 -8.97 -10.91
N HIS A 92 3.30 -7.71 -11.30
CA HIS A 92 3.77 -7.30 -12.62
C HIS A 92 5.28 -7.28 -12.64
N ARG A 93 5.87 -7.63 -13.76
CA ARG A 93 7.33 -7.74 -13.86
C ARG A 93 8.04 -6.40 -13.68
N ARG A 94 7.36 -5.28 -13.90
CA ARG A 94 7.96 -3.97 -13.70
C ARG A 94 7.78 -3.44 -12.30
N THR A 95 7.13 -4.18 -11.43
CA THR A 95 6.83 -3.72 -10.10
C THR A 95 8.07 -3.86 -9.22
N GLU A 96 8.38 -2.78 -8.50
CA GLU A 96 9.48 -2.79 -7.57
C GLU A 96 8.94 -2.69 -6.17
N TRP A 97 9.34 -3.61 -5.30
CA TRP A 97 8.80 -3.60 -3.95
C TRP A 97 9.23 -2.38 -3.16
N GLU A 98 10.38 -1.79 -3.50
CA GLU A 98 10.76 -0.53 -2.86
C GLU A 98 9.80 0.58 -3.20
N GLU A 99 9.35 0.61 -4.44
CA GLU A 99 8.37 1.60 -4.84
C GLU A 99 7.03 1.35 -4.15
N ILE A 100 6.63 0.10 -4.06
CA ILE A 100 5.39 -0.22 -3.36
C ILE A 100 5.48 0.23 -1.91
N ALA A 101 6.62 0.01 -1.25
CA ALA A 101 6.78 0.43 0.13
C ALA A 101 6.60 1.94 0.27
N GLU A 102 7.15 2.70 -0.68
CA GLU A 102 6.99 4.14 -0.63
C GLU A 102 5.55 4.56 -0.86
N LEU A 103 4.88 3.89 -1.78
CA LEU A 103 3.49 4.24 -2.06
C LEU A 103 2.59 3.92 -0.87
N ILE A 104 2.84 2.82 -0.19
CA ILE A 104 2.09 2.48 1.00
C ILE A 104 2.35 3.50 2.10
N ALA A 105 3.60 3.89 2.30
CA ALA A 105 3.93 4.87 3.34
C ALA A 105 3.30 6.23 3.04
N THR A 106 3.31 6.64 1.78
CA THR A 106 2.68 7.89 1.41
C THR A 106 1.17 7.84 1.66
N SER A 107 0.55 6.74 1.28
CA SER A 107 -0.88 6.58 1.51
C SER A 107 -1.19 6.63 3.00
N TYR A 108 -0.39 5.95 3.81
CA TYR A 108 -0.56 5.97 5.25
C TYR A 108 -0.49 7.41 5.77
N CYS A 109 0.50 8.17 5.31
CA CYS A 109 0.65 9.54 5.79
C CYS A 109 -0.50 10.45 5.38
N LEU A 110 -1.15 10.14 4.25
CA LEU A 110 -2.31 10.93 3.83
C LEU A 110 -3.55 10.61 4.66
N ILE A 111 -3.61 9.41 5.22
CA ILE A 111 -4.81 8.93 5.90
C ILE A 111 -4.68 9.01 7.42
N ALA A 112 -3.50 8.76 7.96
CA ALA A 112 -3.30 8.63 9.40
C ALA A 112 -3.41 9.97 10.12
N PRO A 113 -3.71 9.96 11.42
CA PRO A 113 -3.62 11.19 12.19
C PRO A 113 -2.23 11.78 12.10
N LYS A 114 -2.15 13.10 12.17
CA LYS A 114 -0.88 13.78 11.95
C LYS A 114 0.22 13.33 12.89
N ARG A 115 -0.12 13.02 14.15
CA ARG A 115 0.92 12.57 15.07
C ARG A 115 1.59 11.29 14.61
N LEU A 116 0.82 10.41 13.99
CA LEU A 116 1.39 9.16 13.48
C LEU A 116 2.09 9.37 12.16
N ALA A 117 1.52 10.19 11.31
CA ALA A 117 2.14 10.46 10.01
C ALA A 117 3.51 11.07 10.18
N ARG A 118 3.68 11.93 11.18
CA ARG A 118 4.97 12.55 11.42
C ARG A 118 6.06 11.55 11.71
N SER A 119 5.72 10.45 12.36
CA SER A 119 6.74 9.48 12.70
C SER A 119 7.23 8.71 11.49
N VAL A 120 6.58 8.86 10.35
CA VAL A 120 6.93 8.13 9.14
C VAL A 120 7.43 9.03 8.04
N THR A 121 7.39 10.35 8.24
CA THR A 121 7.66 11.26 7.15
C THR A 121 9.10 11.35 6.77
N SER A 122 10.02 11.02 7.62
CA SER A 122 11.37 11.09 7.25
C SER A 122 11.78 9.80 6.74
N PRO A 123 11.94 9.64 5.50
CA PRO A 123 12.29 8.37 4.98
C PRO A 123 13.63 8.03 5.49
N PRO A 124 13.71 6.97 6.10
CA PRO A 124 14.95 6.62 6.65
C PRO A 124 15.98 6.50 5.63
N SER A 125 15.54 6.27 4.52
CA SER A 125 16.51 6.06 3.57
C SER A 125 17.14 7.16 3.14
N LEU A 126 16.70 8.13 3.36
CA LEU A 126 17.28 9.06 2.79
C LEU A 126 18.23 9.54 3.33
N ASP A 127 18.37 9.61 3.93
CA ASP A 127 19.32 10.10 4.32
C ASP A 127 19.97 9.58 4.78
N GLY A 128 19.76 9.21 4.59
CA GLY A 128 20.58 8.53 5.01
C GLY A 128 20.72 8.78 5.12
#